data_1500e63478ec19f6ad864ac21217c789
#
_entry.id   1500e63478ec19f6ad864ac21217c789
#
_cell.length_a   1.000
_cell.length_b   1.000
_cell.length_c   1.000
_cell.angle_alpha   90.00
_cell.angle_beta   90.00
_cell.angle_gamma   90.00
#
_symmetry.space_group_name_H-M   'P 1'
#
loop_
_entity.id
_entity.type
_entity.pdbx_description
1 polymer ?
#
loop_
_entity_poly.entity_id
_entity_poly.type
_entity_poly.pdbx_seq_one_letter_code
_entity_poly.pdbx_strand_id
1 'polypeptide(L)'
;VLIKRLQKEYFLPLDVIKDKIKEVGYKKAPYMAEEIIARLTREKHIPQFPDPADAAGRSPLPREEILEMSGLCAEDFDAAVEVGFITVNEDGRIDYEYLEFAMLLAELRKHLSPDKGFAIDFLTMHLKTLEELASQEISTFLENFQQGETSEADVNNFVQKSVNLFYKLAPVIHRRIAAKKIKDSLNF
;
A
#
# COMPACT_ATOMS: atom_id res chain seq x y z
N VAL A 1 -23.81 -7.31 1.25
CA VAL A 1 -22.60 -7.44 0.40
C VAL A 1 -21.82 -6.13 0.41
N LEU A 2 -22.44 -4.97 0.09
CA LEU A 2 -21.76 -3.66 0.01
C LEU A 2 -21.05 -3.25 1.32
N ILE A 3 -21.72 -3.33 2.47
CA ILE A 3 -21.12 -2.96 3.77
C ILE A 3 -19.84 -3.75 4.04
N LYS A 4 -19.89 -5.07 3.82
CA LYS A 4 -18.71 -5.93 4.00
C LYS A 4 -17.59 -5.58 3.02
N ARG A 5 -17.91 -5.18 1.80
CA ARG A 5 -16.94 -4.71 0.81
C ARG A 5 -16.28 -3.42 1.27
N LEU A 6 -17.05 -2.42 1.65
CA LEU A 6 -16.55 -1.14 2.13
C LEU A 6 -15.68 -1.27 3.41
N GLN A 7 -16.07 -2.14 4.33
CA GLN A 7 -15.25 -2.42 5.51
C GLN A 7 -13.96 -3.20 5.18
N LYS A 8 -14.05 -4.18 4.27
CA LYS A 8 -12.96 -5.11 4.01
C LYS A 8 -11.94 -4.57 3.02
N GLU A 9 -12.37 -3.85 1.98
CA GLU A 9 -11.53 -3.34 0.90
C GLU A 9 -11.05 -1.91 1.17
N TYR A 10 -11.89 -1.09 1.84
CA TYR A 10 -11.61 0.33 2.07
C TYR A 10 -11.45 0.70 3.54
N PHE A 11 -11.54 -0.29 4.46
CA PHE A 11 -11.37 -0.11 5.91
C PHE A 11 -12.23 1.00 6.54
N LEU A 12 -13.37 1.31 5.94
CA LEU A 12 -14.24 2.39 6.39
C LEU A 12 -14.92 2.05 7.72
N PRO A 13 -15.00 2.98 8.66
CA PRO A 13 -15.79 2.84 9.87
C PRO A 13 -17.27 2.59 9.56
N LEU A 14 -17.91 1.81 10.42
CA LEU A 14 -19.30 1.37 10.18
C LEU A 14 -20.31 2.53 10.23
N ASP A 15 -20.03 3.57 11.01
CA ASP A 15 -20.80 4.79 11.10
C ASP A 15 -20.77 5.58 9.79
N VAL A 16 -19.59 5.77 9.19
CA VAL A 16 -19.42 6.43 7.88
C VAL A 16 -20.20 5.68 6.80
N ILE A 17 -20.09 4.34 6.79
CA ILE A 17 -20.82 3.50 5.83
C ILE A 17 -22.33 3.63 6.01
N LYS A 18 -22.81 3.62 7.28
CA LYS A 18 -24.23 3.74 7.59
C LYS A 18 -24.82 5.07 7.16
N ASP A 19 -24.10 6.16 7.38
CA ASP A 19 -24.56 7.49 7.00
C ASP A 19 -24.69 7.63 5.49
N LYS A 20 -23.72 7.14 4.72
CA LYS A 20 -23.80 7.14 3.25
C LYS A 20 -24.91 6.24 2.69
N ILE A 21 -25.13 5.07 3.30
CA ILE A 21 -26.25 4.20 2.90
C ILE A 21 -27.59 4.87 3.21
N LYS A 22 -27.70 5.64 4.31
CA LYS A 22 -28.93 6.39 4.61
C LYS A 22 -29.19 7.48 3.59
N GLU A 23 -28.18 8.23 3.19
CA GLU A 23 -28.27 9.30 2.16
C GLU A 23 -28.81 8.75 0.83
N VAL A 24 -28.31 7.61 0.40
CA VAL A 24 -28.68 6.97 -0.87
C VAL A 24 -29.98 6.17 -0.76
N GLY A 25 -30.32 5.70 0.45
CA GLY A 25 -31.45 4.83 0.75
C GLY A 25 -31.10 3.34 0.64
N TYR A 26 -31.47 2.58 1.65
CA TYR A 26 -31.11 1.16 1.81
C TYR A 26 -31.46 0.26 0.61
N LYS A 27 -32.56 0.55 -0.07
CA LYS A 27 -33.00 -0.24 -1.22
C LYS A 27 -32.16 0.00 -2.48
N LYS A 28 -31.59 1.20 -2.63
CA LYS A 28 -30.79 1.60 -3.79
C LYS A 28 -29.31 1.34 -3.61
N ALA A 29 -28.82 1.36 -2.36
CA ALA A 29 -27.40 1.24 -2.05
C ALA A 29 -26.67 0.06 -2.73
N PRO A 30 -27.22 -1.16 -2.84
CA PRO A 30 -26.54 -2.24 -3.54
C PRO A 30 -26.29 -2.00 -5.02
N TYR A 31 -27.16 -1.22 -5.68
CA TYR A 31 -27.08 -0.89 -7.11
C TYR A 31 -26.22 0.35 -7.38
N MET A 32 -25.95 1.13 -6.34
CA MET A 32 -25.16 2.35 -6.40
C MET A 32 -23.80 2.20 -5.72
N ALA A 33 -23.30 0.97 -5.58
CA ALA A 33 -22.07 0.67 -4.86
C ALA A 33 -20.89 1.50 -5.38
N GLU A 34 -20.70 1.58 -6.68
CA GLU A 34 -19.60 2.32 -7.31
C GLU A 34 -19.76 3.84 -7.13
N GLU A 35 -20.99 4.35 -7.15
CA GLU A 35 -21.25 5.77 -6.88
C GLU A 35 -20.99 6.12 -5.42
N ILE A 36 -21.34 5.25 -4.49
CA ILE A 36 -21.04 5.41 -3.05
C ILE A 36 -19.52 5.42 -2.84
N ILE A 37 -18.78 4.51 -3.46
CA ILE A 37 -17.33 4.47 -3.41
C ILE A 37 -16.72 5.75 -3.98
N ALA A 38 -17.15 6.16 -5.18
CA ALA A 38 -16.66 7.38 -5.82
C ALA A 38 -16.96 8.65 -5.00
N ARG A 39 -18.06 8.67 -4.24
CA ARG A 39 -18.41 9.76 -3.33
C ARG A 39 -17.53 9.80 -2.09
N LEU A 40 -17.34 8.65 -1.45
CA LEU A 40 -16.46 8.50 -0.29
C LEU A 40 -15.01 8.87 -0.62
N THR A 41 -14.57 8.55 -1.83
CA THR A 41 -13.26 8.94 -2.34
C THR A 41 -13.16 10.46 -2.51
N ARG A 42 -14.17 11.10 -3.14
CA ARG A 42 -14.23 12.58 -3.29
C ARG A 42 -14.30 13.31 -1.95
N GLU A 43 -14.96 12.76 -0.96
CA GLU A 43 -15.08 13.31 0.39
C GLU A 43 -13.85 13.00 1.26
N LYS A 44 -12.76 12.45 0.67
CA LYS A 44 -11.51 12.06 1.35
C LYS A 44 -11.69 11.05 2.49
N HIS A 45 -12.78 10.29 2.50
CA HIS A 45 -12.96 9.17 3.43
C HIS A 45 -12.21 7.91 2.99
N ILE A 46 -11.89 7.83 1.70
CA ILE A 46 -11.00 6.80 1.13
C ILE A 46 -9.76 7.52 0.62
N PRO A 47 -8.58 7.26 1.17
CA PRO A 47 -7.33 7.80 0.64
C PRO A 47 -7.17 7.40 -0.82
N GLN A 48 -6.84 8.37 -1.68
CA GLN A 48 -6.45 8.10 -3.06
C GLN A 48 -4.93 8.00 -3.09
N PHE A 49 -4.45 6.78 -3.28
CA PHE A 49 -3.03 6.56 -3.50
C PHE A 49 -2.76 6.55 -5.00
N PRO A 50 -1.60 7.07 -5.44
CA PRO A 50 -1.19 6.95 -6.84
C PRO A 50 -1.17 5.49 -7.26
N ASP A 51 -1.69 5.18 -8.46
CA ASP A 51 -1.50 3.86 -9.03
C ASP A 51 -0.01 3.71 -9.40
N PRO A 52 0.66 2.61 -9.04
CA PRO A 52 2.03 2.36 -9.48
C PRO A 52 2.20 2.45 -11.01
N ALA A 53 1.16 2.12 -11.79
CA ALA A 53 1.14 2.33 -13.22
C ALA A 53 1.16 3.81 -13.63
N ASP A 54 0.62 4.70 -12.79
CA ASP A 54 0.64 6.15 -13.01
C ASP A 54 2.02 6.77 -12.72
N ALA A 55 2.87 6.08 -11.96
CA ALA A 55 4.23 6.50 -11.67
C ALA A 55 5.16 6.33 -12.89
N ALA A 56 4.85 5.37 -13.78
CA ALA A 56 5.66 5.06 -14.94
C ALA A 56 5.74 6.27 -15.90
N GLY A 57 6.96 6.83 -16.03
CA GLY A 57 7.25 7.97 -16.91
C GLY A 57 7.04 9.34 -16.29
N ARG A 58 6.70 9.45 -15.00
CA ARG A 58 6.73 10.72 -14.27
C ARG A 58 8.15 11.10 -13.86
N SER A 59 8.42 12.40 -13.93
CA SER A 59 9.73 12.90 -13.48
C SER A 59 9.85 12.83 -11.96
N PRO A 60 11.08 12.58 -11.45
CA PRO A 60 11.38 12.67 -10.02
C PRO A 60 11.02 14.04 -9.44
N LEU A 61 10.53 14.06 -8.21
CA LEU A 61 10.04 15.24 -7.50
C LEU A 61 11.08 15.77 -6.52
N PRO A 62 11.12 17.09 -6.26
CA PRO A 62 11.87 17.63 -5.14
C PRO A 62 11.21 17.24 -3.81
N ARG A 63 12.02 17.22 -2.73
CA ARG A 63 11.59 16.87 -1.37
C ARG A 63 10.36 17.66 -0.92
N GLU A 64 10.34 18.94 -1.16
CA GLU A 64 9.28 19.86 -0.75
C GLU A 64 7.92 19.48 -1.38
N GLU A 65 7.96 19.08 -2.64
CA GLU A 65 6.75 18.68 -3.37
C GLU A 65 6.20 17.34 -2.85
N ILE A 66 7.08 16.39 -2.52
CA ILE A 66 6.67 15.13 -1.85
C ILE A 66 6.00 15.42 -0.51
N LEU A 67 6.59 16.30 0.31
CA LEU A 67 6.02 16.67 1.62
C LEU A 67 4.65 17.36 1.48
N GLU A 68 4.52 18.28 0.53
CA GLU A 68 3.26 18.97 0.26
C GLU A 68 2.16 18.01 -0.22
N MET A 69 2.48 17.15 -1.17
CA MET A 69 1.53 16.22 -1.76
C MET A 69 1.11 15.10 -0.80
N SER A 70 2.04 14.59 0.00
CA SER A 70 1.79 13.48 0.93
C SER A 70 1.22 13.94 2.28
N GLY A 71 1.52 15.16 2.71
CA GLY A 71 1.24 15.65 4.06
C GLY A 71 2.11 15.01 5.14
N LEU A 72 3.21 14.35 4.76
CA LEU A 72 4.18 13.78 5.69
C LEU A 72 5.01 14.91 6.31
N CYS A 73 5.29 14.84 7.61
CA CYS A 73 6.19 15.80 8.25
C CYS A 73 7.65 15.56 7.83
N ALA A 74 8.48 16.62 7.92
CA ALA A 74 9.88 16.57 7.52
C ALA A 74 10.69 15.54 8.32
N GLU A 75 10.42 15.43 9.61
CA GLU A 75 11.11 14.51 10.52
C GLU A 75 10.88 13.05 10.13
N ASP A 76 9.64 12.68 9.81
CA ASP A 76 9.32 11.32 9.37
C ASP A 76 9.86 11.02 7.97
N PHE A 77 9.89 12.03 7.09
CA PHE A 77 10.50 11.90 5.78
C PHE A 77 12.01 11.64 5.91
N ASP A 78 12.73 12.46 6.67
CA ASP A 78 14.16 12.32 6.86
C ASP A 78 14.53 10.98 7.53
N ALA A 79 13.72 10.55 8.51
CA ALA A 79 13.86 9.22 9.11
C ALA A 79 13.60 8.09 8.09
N ALA A 80 12.62 8.26 7.18
CA ALA A 80 12.37 7.27 6.13
C ALA A 80 13.51 7.16 5.11
N VAL A 81 14.20 8.27 4.83
CA VAL A 81 15.42 8.29 4.02
C VAL A 81 16.57 7.59 4.77
N GLU A 82 16.76 7.89 6.05
CA GLU A 82 17.83 7.31 6.87
C GLU A 82 17.73 5.78 6.96
N VAL A 83 16.53 5.24 7.10
CA VAL A 83 16.31 3.77 7.17
C VAL A 83 16.16 3.10 5.80
N GLY A 84 16.22 3.85 4.71
CA GLY A 84 16.21 3.33 3.34
C GLY A 84 14.84 3.05 2.74
N PHE A 85 13.74 3.55 3.33
CA PHE A 85 12.40 3.47 2.72
C PHE A 85 12.22 4.42 1.54
N ILE A 86 12.90 5.55 1.56
CA ILE A 86 12.92 6.54 0.50
C ILE A 86 14.35 6.70 0.03
N THR A 87 14.57 6.60 -1.26
CA THR A 87 15.88 6.86 -1.87
C THR A 87 15.86 8.23 -2.53
N VAL A 88 16.90 9.00 -2.25
CA VAL A 88 17.15 10.29 -2.89
C VAL A 88 18.18 10.09 -3.99
N ASN A 89 17.86 10.52 -5.21
CA ASN A 89 18.72 10.40 -6.36
C ASN A 89 19.95 11.34 -6.25
N GLU A 90 20.96 11.17 -7.10
CA GLU A 90 22.18 11.98 -7.10
C GLU A 90 21.93 13.50 -7.29
N ASP A 91 20.84 13.85 -7.97
CA ASP A 91 20.40 15.23 -8.18
C ASP A 91 19.52 15.80 -7.05
N GLY A 92 19.37 15.07 -5.95
CA GLY A 92 18.56 15.45 -4.80
C GLY A 92 17.05 15.27 -4.97
N ARG A 93 16.63 14.59 -6.03
CA ARG A 93 15.22 14.30 -6.31
C ARG A 93 14.81 12.91 -5.84
N ILE A 94 13.51 12.72 -5.74
CA ILE A 94 12.88 11.48 -5.26
C ILE A 94 11.98 10.94 -6.38
N ASP A 95 12.10 9.66 -6.70
CA ASP A 95 11.27 9.05 -7.72
C ASP A 95 9.80 9.08 -7.28
N TYR A 96 8.93 9.33 -8.26
CA TYR A 96 7.50 9.53 -8.01
C TYR A 96 6.83 8.36 -7.30
N GLU A 97 7.37 7.16 -7.44
CA GLU A 97 6.86 5.94 -6.78
C GLU A 97 6.88 6.03 -5.25
N TYR A 98 7.82 6.81 -4.67
CA TYR A 98 7.89 7.03 -3.23
C TYR A 98 6.78 7.92 -2.67
N LEU A 99 6.03 8.63 -3.54
CA LEU A 99 4.90 9.44 -3.10
C LEU A 99 3.81 8.58 -2.44
N GLU A 100 3.50 7.41 -3.01
CA GLU A 100 2.53 6.49 -2.40
C GLU A 100 2.95 6.07 -1.00
N PHE A 101 4.23 5.70 -0.83
CA PHE A 101 4.77 5.36 0.49
C PHE A 101 4.65 6.54 1.47
N ALA A 102 5.03 7.75 1.05
CA ALA A 102 4.95 8.93 1.90
C ALA A 102 3.50 9.25 2.32
N MET A 103 2.52 9.10 1.41
CA MET A 103 1.09 9.25 1.71
C MET A 103 0.60 8.20 2.71
N LEU A 104 0.99 6.93 2.52
CA LEU A 104 0.64 5.84 3.43
C LEU A 104 1.25 6.05 4.82
N LEU A 105 2.50 6.49 4.89
CA LEU A 105 3.16 6.80 6.15
C LEU A 105 2.48 7.98 6.85
N ALA A 106 2.14 9.04 6.14
CA ALA A 106 1.39 10.17 6.70
C ALA A 106 0.04 9.75 7.26
N GLU A 107 -0.68 8.86 6.56
CA GLU A 107 -1.95 8.31 7.06
C GLU A 107 -1.74 7.43 8.30
N LEU A 108 -0.71 6.58 8.27
CA LEU A 108 -0.36 5.72 9.41
C LEU A 108 -0.04 6.55 10.67
N ARG A 109 0.64 7.69 10.52
CA ARG A 109 1.03 8.59 11.62
C ARG A 109 -0.16 9.20 12.36
N LYS A 110 -1.32 9.28 11.75
CA LYS A 110 -2.55 9.71 12.45
C LYS A 110 -2.97 8.74 13.57
N HIS A 111 -2.53 7.49 13.48
CA HIS A 111 -2.90 6.42 14.41
C HIS A 111 -1.72 5.90 15.23
N LEU A 112 -0.55 5.84 14.62
CA LEU A 112 0.68 5.29 15.19
C LEU A 112 1.76 6.38 15.26
N SER A 113 1.81 7.10 16.38
CA SER A 113 2.75 8.19 16.59
C SER A 113 4.04 7.72 17.30
N PRO A 114 5.18 8.41 17.10
CA PRO A 114 6.45 8.06 17.74
C PRO A 114 6.40 8.08 19.26
N ASP A 115 5.65 9.00 19.87
CA ASP A 115 5.44 9.11 21.32
C ASP A 115 4.71 7.90 21.91
N LYS A 116 4.00 7.11 21.08
CA LYS A 116 3.39 5.84 21.47
C LYS A 116 4.31 4.63 21.19
N GLY A 117 5.57 4.85 20.90
CA GLY A 117 6.55 3.82 20.63
C GLY A 117 6.58 3.31 19.17
N PHE A 118 5.91 4.02 18.26
CA PHE A 118 5.90 3.69 16.82
C PHE A 118 6.84 4.62 16.04
N ALA A 119 8.12 4.64 16.40
CA ALA A 119 9.14 5.30 15.59
C ALA A 119 9.26 4.63 14.21
N ILE A 120 9.93 5.29 13.26
CA ILE A 120 10.07 4.75 11.89
C ILE A 120 10.77 3.39 11.88
N ASP A 121 11.67 3.15 12.84
CA ASP A 121 12.38 1.87 13.02
C ASP A 121 11.46 0.68 13.15
N PHE A 122 10.23 0.88 13.66
CA PHE A 122 9.21 -0.16 13.70
C PHE A 122 8.94 -0.75 12.31
N LEU A 123 9.03 0.07 11.27
CA LEU A 123 8.82 -0.37 9.89
C LEU A 123 10.07 -1.04 9.27
N THR A 124 11.27 -0.84 9.84
CA THR A 124 12.52 -1.42 9.33
C THR A 124 12.46 -2.96 9.27
N MET A 125 11.77 -3.58 10.22
CA MET A 125 11.52 -5.03 10.21
C MET A 125 10.73 -5.45 8.96
N HIS A 126 9.74 -4.64 8.55
CA HIS A 126 8.95 -4.90 7.35
C HIS A 126 9.82 -4.80 6.10
N LEU A 127 10.65 -3.75 6.00
CA LEU A 127 11.56 -3.56 4.87
C LEU A 127 12.48 -4.78 4.71
N LYS A 128 13.21 -5.16 5.76
CA LYS A 128 14.12 -6.32 5.73
C LYS A 128 13.41 -7.62 5.35
N THR A 129 12.24 -7.87 5.94
CA THR A 129 11.48 -9.09 5.67
C THR A 129 10.99 -9.13 4.22
N LEU A 130 10.56 -8.01 3.67
CA LEU A 130 10.11 -7.92 2.29
C LEU A 130 11.27 -8.00 1.29
N GLU A 131 12.44 -7.44 1.62
CA GLU A 131 13.66 -7.60 0.82
C GLU A 131 14.12 -9.06 0.75
N GLU A 132 14.12 -9.76 1.89
CA GLU A 132 14.44 -11.19 1.94
C GLU A 132 13.43 -12.01 1.12
N LEU A 133 12.15 -11.73 1.28
CA LEU A 133 11.09 -12.41 0.54
C LEU A 133 11.23 -12.18 -0.96
N ALA A 134 11.38 -10.94 -1.41
CA ALA A 134 11.55 -10.60 -2.81
C ALA A 134 12.80 -11.26 -3.41
N SER A 135 13.91 -11.28 -2.66
CA SER A 135 15.14 -11.95 -3.07
C SER A 135 14.96 -13.46 -3.28
N GLN A 136 14.24 -14.12 -2.37
CA GLN A 136 13.92 -15.54 -2.47
C GLN A 136 12.97 -15.84 -3.64
N GLU A 137 11.96 -15.01 -3.83
CA GLU A 137 11.01 -15.13 -4.95
C GLU A 137 11.73 -15.01 -6.30
N ILE A 138 12.60 -14.00 -6.45
CA ILE A 138 13.38 -13.77 -7.67
C ILE A 138 14.36 -14.93 -7.91
N SER A 139 15.10 -15.38 -6.89
CA SER A 139 16.04 -16.50 -7.01
C SER A 139 15.34 -17.79 -7.45
N THR A 140 14.24 -18.14 -6.78
CA THR A 140 13.44 -19.32 -7.13
C THR A 140 12.92 -19.23 -8.56
N PHE A 141 12.55 -18.03 -8.97
CA PHE A 141 12.08 -17.75 -10.30
C PHE A 141 13.18 -17.99 -11.34
N LEU A 142 14.35 -17.37 -11.16
CA LEU A 142 15.49 -17.50 -12.08
C LEU A 142 15.98 -18.95 -12.19
N GLU A 143 16.05 -19.69 -11.09
CA GLU A 143 16.43 -21.09 -11.08
C GLU A 143 15.49 -21.95 -11.95
N ASN A 144 14.19 -21.70 -11.89
CA ASN A 144 13.20 -22.45 -12.68
C ASN A 144 13.25 -22.09 -14.17
N PHE A 145 13.67 -20.87 -14.53
CA PHE A 145 13.80 -20.46 -15.93
C PHE A 145 15.10 -20.89 -16.58
N GLN A 146 16.19 -21.02 -15.84
CA GLN A 146 17.47 -21.48 -16.37
C GLN A 146 17.45 -22.95 -16.83
N GLN A 147 16.43 -23.73 -16.44
CA GLN A 147 16.31 -25.15 -16.78
C GLN A 147 15.49 -25.43 -18.06
N GLY A 148 14.97 -24.42 -18.75
CA GLY A 148 14.11 -24.60 -19.93
C GLY A 148 14.54 -23.80 -21.17
N GLU A 149 14.22 -24.30 -22.36
CA GLU A 149 14.30 -23.56 -23.64
C GLU A 149 13.15 -22.52 -23.71
N THR A 150 13.22 -21.49 -22.89
CA THR A 150 12.14 -20.48 -22.80
C THR A 150 12.61 -19.20 -23.48
N SER A 151 11.80 -18.63 -24.36
CA SER A 151 12.15 -17.36 -25.01
C SER A 151 12.15 -16.19 -24.01
N GLU A 152 12.97 -15.16 -24.28
CA GLU A 152 13.01 -13.95 -23.44
C GLU A 152 11.63 -13.28 -23.31
N ALA A 153 10.81 -13.34 -24.37
CA ALA A 153 9.44 -12.80 -24.35
C ALA A 153 8.51 -13.60 -23.42
N ASP A 154 8.65 -14.92 -23.37
CA ASP A 154 7.87 -15.78 -22.48
C ASP A 154 8.28 -15.55 -21.02
N VAL A 155 9.59 -15.39 -20.77
CA VAL A 155 10.12 -15.03 -19.44
C VAL A 155 9.52 -13.72 -18.97
N ASN A 156 9.61 -12.65 -19.77
CA ASN A 156 9.08 -11.33 -19.42
C ASN A 156 7.56 -11.35 -19.14
N ASN A 157 6.80 -12.04 -19.99
CA ASN A 157 5.34 -12.17 -19.81
C ASN A 157 4.98 -12.93 -18.52
N PHE A 158 5.71 -14.00 -18.24
CA PHE A 158 5.51 -14.79 -17.02
C PHE A 158 5.91 -14.00 -15.77
N VAL A 159 7.08 -13.32 -15.79
CA VAL A 159 7.53 -12.44 -14.70
C VAL A 159 6.47 -11.41 -14.37
N GLN A 160 6.03 -10.66 -15.37
CA GLN A 160 5.03 -9.61 -15.16
C GLN A 160 3.72 -10.15 -14.57
N LYS A 161 3.23 -11.28 -15.09
CA LYS A 161 2.00 -11.90 -14.55
C LYS A 161 2.19 -12.40 -13.13
N SER A 162 3.32 -13.04 -12.84
CA SER A 162 3.61 -13.59 -11.51
C SER A 162 3.80 -12.50 -10.47
N VAL A 163 4.58 -11.47 -10.77
CA VAL A 163 4.78 -10.30 -9.89
C VAL A 163 3.45 -9.64 -9.56
N ASN A 164 2.60 -9.40 -10.55
CA ASN A 164 1.27 -8.83 -10.32
C ASN A 164 0.36 -9.70 -9.43
N LEU A 165 0.50 -11.03 -9.52
CA LEU A 165 -0.24 -11.95 -8.65
C LEU A 165 0.32 -11.95 -7.22
N PHE A 166 1.64 -11.91 -7.05
CA PHE A 166 2.29 -11.82 -5.74
C PHE A 166 1.94 -10.51 -5.03
N TYR A 167 1.95 -9.38 -5.71
CA TYR A 167 1.49 -8.10 -5.15
C TYR A 167 0.05 -8.13 -4.64
N LYS A 168 -0.81 -8.95 -5.23
CA LYS A 168 -2.19 -9.14 -4.76
C LYS A 168 -2.28 -10.17 -3.65
N LEU A 169 -1.44 -11.20 -3.67
CA LEU A 169 -1.47 -12.32 -2.73
C LEU A 169 -0.85 -11.97 -1.38
N ALA A 170 0.30 -11.28 -1.38
CA ALA A 170 1.04 -10.95 -0.16
C ALA A 170 0.21 -10.19 0.89
N PRO A 171 -0.55 -9.12 0.55
CA PRO A 171 -1.42 -8.45 1.52
C PRO A 171 -2.53 -9.34 2.08
N VAL A 172 -3.02 -10.29 1.29
CA VAL A 172 -4.06 -11.25 1.73
C VAL A 172 -3.49 -12.22 2.76
N ILE A 173 -2.30 -12.76 2.48
CA ILE A 173 -1.59 -13.68 3.40
C ILE A 173 -1.23 -12.93 4.67
N HIS A 174 -0.60 -11.76 4.58
CA HIS A 174 -0.21 -10.95 5.73
C HIS A 174 -1.39 -10.66 6.64
N ARG A 175 -2.50 -10.17 6.10
CA ARG A 175 -3.72 -9.88 6.86
C ARG A 175 -4.28 -11.11 7.57
N ARG A 176 -4.26 -12.28 6.91
CA ARG A 176 -4.72 -13.53 7.49
C ARG A 176 -3.83 -13.96 8.67
N ILE A 177 -2.52 -13.88 8.50
CA ILE A 177 -1.54 -14.20 9.55
C ILE A 177 -1.68 -13.23 10.72
N ALA A 178 -1.74 -11.92 10.46
CA ALA A 178 -1.91 -10.89 11.49
C ALA A 178 -3.19 -11.10 12.30
N ALA A 179 -4.31 -11.33 11.62
CA ALA A 179 -5.60 -11.59 12.29
C ALA A 179 -5.55 -12.83 13.20
N LYS A 180 -4.87 -13.91 12.75
CA LYS A 180 -4.66 -15.10 13.58
C LYS A 180 -3.81 -14.76 14.81
N LYS A 181 -2.68 -14.08 14.62
CA LYS A 181 -1.78 -13.71 15.72
C LYS A 181 -2.45 -12.80 16.76
N ILE A 182 -3.24 -11.82 16.31
CA ILE A 182 -4.02 -10.95 17.20
C ILE A 182 -5.00 -11.78 18.02
N LYS A 183 -5.75 -12.68 17.39
CA LYS A 183 -6.68 -13.56 18.09
C LYS A 183 -5.97 -14.43 19.13
N ASP A 184 -4.86 -15.05 18.76
CA ASP A 184 -4.07 -15.92 19.65
C ASP A 184 -3.47 -15.13 20.84
N SER A 185 -3.10 -13.83 20.62
CA SER A 185 -2.50 -12.98 21.65
C SER A 185 -3.52 -12.38 22.62
N LEU A 186 -4.75 -12.17 22.17
CA LEU A 186 -5.82 -11.58 23.00
C LEU A 186 -6.69 -12.62 23.69
N ASN A 187 -6.40 -13.91 23.51
CA ASN A 187 -7.14 -15.04 24.12
C ASN A 187 -8.67 -14.97 23.92
N PHE A 188 -9.12 -14.54 22.72
CA PHE A 188 -10.53 -14.55 22.33
C PHE A 188 -10.92 -15.85 21.62
#